data_bc7d62e2da3ea8e0b9cd65f46d1e4136
#
_entry.id   bc7d62e2da3ea8e0b9cd65f46d1e4136
#
_cell.length_a   1.000
_cell.length_b   1.000
_cell.length_c   1.000
_cell.angle_alpha   90.00
_cell.angle_beta   90.00
_cell.angle_gamma   90.00
#
_symmetry.space_group_name_H-M   'P 1'
#
loop_
_entity.id
_entity.type
_entity.pdbx_description
1 polymer ?
#
loop_
_entity_poly.entity_id
_entity_poly.type
_entity_poly.pdbx_seq_one_letter_code
_entity_poly.pdbx_strand_id
1 'polypeptide(L)'
;MWSSEMIKMLGEGVLSTLYMTLVSTFVGYIIGLPMGIVLTITDKNGLHPNRIIYKICDVIVNIVRSIPFLILLILLIPFTRFVVGKSYGTTATIVPLTIAAIPFIARMVESSIKEVDPGVIEAARAMGASNMRIIVKVLLVE
;
A
#
# COMPACT_ATOMS: atom_id res chain seq x y z
N MET A 1 34.03 -22.64 8.88
CA MET A 1 33.70 -21.94 7.65
C MET A 1 32.38 -22.39 7.09
N TRP A 2 32.04 -22.02 5.88
CA TRP A 2 30.73 -22.27 5.29
C TRP A 2 30.51 -23.74 5.00
N SER A 3 29.64 -24.39 5.76
CA SER A 3 29.23 -25.76 5.48
C SER A 3 28.13 -25.73 4.41
N SER A 4 27.88 -26.86 3.73
CA SER A 4 26.80 -26.96 2.76
C SER A 4 25.44 -26.70 3.39
N GLU A 5 25.28 -27.04 4.67
CA GLU A 5 24.06 -26.76 5.45
C GLU A 5 23.86 -25.26 5.65
N MET A 6 24.94 -24.52 5.94
CA MET A 6 24.86 -23.07 6.10
C MET A 6 24.48 -22.37 4.79
N ILE A 7 25.08 -22.82 3.69
CA ILE A 7 24.76 -22.28 2.37
C ILE A 7 23.30 -22.54 1.99
N LYS A 8 22.83 -23.75 2.28
CA LYS A 8 21.43 -24.13 2.05
C LYS A 8 20.48 -23.26 2.90
N MET A 9 20.82 -23.07 4.19
CA MET A 9 20.04 -22.27 5.10
C MET A 9 19.97 -20.80 4.64
N LEU A 10 21.07 -20.24 4.17
CA LEU A 10 21.11 -18.87 3.62
C LEU A 10 20.27 -18.77 2.36
N GLY A 11 20.35 -19.77 1.47
CA GLY A 11 19.56 -19.81 0.24
C GLY A 11 18.06 -19.87 0.54
N GLU A 12 17.66 -20.70 1.48
CA GLU A 12 16.27 -20.78 1.92
C GLU A 12 15.80 -19.47 2.55
N GLY A 13 16.66 -18.82 3.33
CA GLY A 13 16.36 -17.53 3.94
C GLY A 13 16.15 -16.44 2.90
N VAL A 14 16.99 -16.40 1.87
CA VAL A 14 16.84 -15.44 0.75
C VAL A 14 15.53 -15.69 0.01
N LEU A 15 15.24 -16.95 -0.31
CA LEU A 15 13.99 -17.30 -1.01
C LEU A 15 12.77 -16.94 -0.17
N SER A 16 12.79 -17.20 1.14
CA SER A 16 11.70 -16.84 2.06
C SER A 16 11.51 -15.33 2.12
N THR A 17 12.61 -14.57 2.18
CA THR A 17 12.57 -13.10 2.19
C THR A 17 11.97 -12.56 0.90
N LEU A 18 12.40 -13.09 -0.25
CA LEU A 18 11.84 -12.70 -1.54
C LEU A 18 10.35 -13.02 -1.62
N TYR A 19 9.97 -14.20 -1.17
CA TYR A 19 8.56 -14.62 -1.14
C TYR A 19 7.72 -13.66 -0.30
N MET A 20 8.14 -13.39 0.94
CA MET A 20 7.43 -12.48 1.83
C MET A 20 7.32 -11.07 1.23
N THR A 21 8.43 -10.56 0.72
CA THR A 21 8.49 -9.21 0.18
C THR A 21 7.62 -9.05 -1.06
N LEU A 22 7.74 -9.97 -2.02
CA LEU A 22 7.01 -9.89 -3.28
C LEU A 22 5.51 -10.05 -3.07
N VAL A 23 5.08 -11.03 -2.28
CA VAL A 23 3.66 -11.27 -2.02
C VAL A 23 3.06 -10.11 -1.23
N SER A 24 3.73 -9.67 -0.17
CA SER A 24 3.25 -8.54 0.65
C SER A 24 3.14 -7.26 -0.15
N THR A 25 4.13 -6.97 -0.99
CA THR A 25 4.13 -5.79 -1.83
C THR A 25 3.02 -5.85 -2.87
N PHE A 26 2.86 -7.00 -3.51
CA PHE A 26 1.82 -7.19 -4.53
C PHE A 26 0.42 -6.99 -3.95
N VAL A 27 0.11 -7.68 -2.85
CA VAL A 27 -1.20 -7.57 -2.20
C VAL A 27 -1.39 -6.18 -1.61
N GLY A 28 -0.35 -5.63 -0.99
CA GLY A 28 -0.37 -4.28 -0.45
C GLY A 28 -0.62 -3.23 -1.53
N TYR A 29 -0.06 -3.43 -2.71
CA TYR A 29 -0.26 -2.54 -3.85
C TYR A 29 -1.68 -2.62 -4.41
N ILE A 30 -2.26 -3.82 -4.47
CA ILE A 30 -3.64 -4.01 -4.91
C ILE A 30 -4.62 -3.22 -4.03
N ILE A 31 -4.35 -3.14 -2.73
CA ILE A 31 -5.19 -2.41 -1.79
C ILE A 31 -4.73 -0.95 -1.64
N GLY A 32 -3.43 -0.72 -1.56
CA GLY A 32 -2.84 0.60 -1.33
C GLY A 32 -3.02 1.56 -2.50
N LEU A 33 -2.93 1.07 -3.74
CA LEU A 33 -3.10 1.91 -4.92
C LEU A 33 -4.49 2.53 -4.98
N PRO A 34 -5.60 1.76 -4.87
CA PRO A 34 -6.93 2.35 -4.80
C PRO A 34 -7.08 3.32 -3.63
N MET A 35 -6.53 2.99 -2.45
CA MET A 35 -6.61 3.86 -1.28
C MET A 35 -5.87 5.18 -1.51
N GLY A 36 -4.71 5.15 -2.14
CA GLY A 36 -3.95 6.35 -2.50
C GLY A 36 -4.69 7.21 -3.51
N ILE A 37 -5.34 6.58 -4.49
CA ILE A 37 -6.18 7.28 -5.47
C ILE A 37 -7.35 7.97 -4.75
N VAL A 38 -8.03 7.27 -3.84
CA VAL A 38 -9.13 7.83 -3.06
C VAL A 38 -8.65 9.02 -2.23
N LEU A 39 -7.51 8.92 -1.57
CA LEU A 39 -6.93 10.03 -0.81
C LEU A 39 -6.70 11.25 -1.70
N THR A 40 -6.19 11.04 -2.90
CA THR A 40 -5.87 12.12 -3.82
C THR A 40 -7.14 12.78 -4.37
N ILE A 41 -8.11 11.99 -4.82
CA ILE A 41 -9.33 12.52 -5.45
C ILE A 41 -10.29 13.15 -4.44
N THR A 42 -10.27 12.69 -3.20
CA THR A 42 -11.15 13.23 -2.14
C THR A 42 -10.51 14.38 -1.38
N ASP A 43 -9.25 14.69 -1.64
CA ASP A 43 -8.58 15.85 -1.07
C ASP A 43 -9.29 17.14 -1.48
N LYS A 44 -9.09 18.18 -0.70
CA LYS A 44 -9.63 19.52 -0.90
C LYS A 44 -9.46 20.01 -2.34
N ASN A 45 -8.32 19.73 -2.95
CA ASN A 45 -8.00 20.12 -4.33
C ASN A 45 -8.11 18.96 -5.31
N GLY A 46 -8.74 17.86 -4.93
CA GLY A 46 -8.87 16.69 -5.76
C GLY A 46 -10.01 16.77 -6.77
N LEU A 47 -10.15 15.71 -7.57
CA LEU A 47 -11.17 15.64 -8.62
C LEU A 47 -12.59 15.59 -8.08
N HIS A 48 -12.76 14.98 -6.91
CA HIS A 48 -14.07 14.81 -6.27
C HIS A 48 -13.91 15.02 -4.77
N PRO A 49 -13.77 16.28 -4.31
CA PRO A 49 -13.50 16.56 -2.90
C PRO A 49 -14.58 15.97 -1.97
N ASN A 50 -14.15 15.22 -0.97
CA ASN A 50 -15.04 14.69 0.05
C ASN A 50 -14.28 14.67 1.39
N ARG A 51 -14.57 15.65 2.21
CA ARG A 51 -13.88 15.85 3.48
C ARG A 51 -14.00 14.65 4.43
N ILE A 52 -15.15 13.99 4.43
CA ILE A 52 -15.41 12.87 5.34
C ILE A 52 -14.58 11.64 4.92
N ILE A 53 -14.65 11.27 3.65
CA ILE A 53 -13.91 10.11 3.12
C ILE A 53 -12.41 10.35 3.24
N TYR A 54 -11.93 11.53 2.87
CA TYR A 54 -10.51 11.88 3.00
C TYR A 54 -10.04 11.74 4.44
N LYS A 55 -10.80 12.29 5.38
CA LYS A 55 -10.43 12.28 6.79
C LYS A 55 -10.38 10.85 7.36
N ILE A 56 -11.35 10.01 7.00
CA ILE A 56 -11.39 8.61 7.44
C ILE A 56 -10.15 7.86 6.92
N CYS A 57 -9.87 7.96 5.63
CA CYS A 57 -8.71 7.29 5.03
C CYS A 57 -7.40 7.83 5.59
N ASP A 58 -7.29 9.14 5.75
CA ASP A 58 -6.10 9.80 6.28
C ASP A 58 -5.81 9.36 7.71
N VAL A 59 -6.83 9.31 8.56
CA VAL A 59 -6.69 8.87 9.95
C VAL A 59 -6.23 7.40 10.00
N ILE A 60 -6.85 6.52 9.21
CA ILE A 60 -6.47 5.10 9.17
C ILE A 60 -5.01 4.95 8.73
N VAL A 61 -4.62 5.63 7.66
CA VAL A 61 -3.25 5.58 7.13
C VAL A 61 -2.25 6.09 8.17
N ASN A 62 -2.55 7.21 8.82
CA ASN A 62 -1.65 7.79 9.82
C ASN A 62 -1.53 6.93 11.07
N ILE A 63 -2.62 6.35 11.54
CA ILE A 63 -2.60 5.47 12.72
C ILE A 63 -1.72 4.25 12.44
N VAL A 64 -1.94 3.57 11.32
CA VAL A 64 -1.17 2.37 11.00
C VAL A 64 0.31 2.69 10.80
N ARG A 65 0.63 3.81 10.13
CA ARG A 65 2.02 4.23 9.93
C ARG A 65 2.72 4.66 11.21
N SER A 66 1.96 5.13 12.19
CA SER A 66 2.50 5.57 13.48
C SER A 66 2.88 4.40 14.39
N ILE A 67 2.35 3.21 14.14
CA ILE A 67 2.65 2.03 14.96
C ILE A 67 3.97 1.41 14.49
N PRO A 68 4.96 1.24 15.39
CA PRO A 68 6.18 0.52 15.02
C PRO A 68 5.86 -0.91 14.56
N PHE A 69 6.58 -1.40 13.55
CA PHE A 69 6.26 -2.68 12.93
C PHE A 69 6.21 -3.84 13.94
N LEU A 70 7.14 -3.85 14.90
CA LEU A 70 7.15 -4.92 15.91
C LEU A 70 5.88 -4.93 16.76
N ILE A 71 5.38 -3.76 17.12
CA ILE A 71 4.14 -3.63 17.88
C ILE A 71 2.95 -4.03 17.01
N LEU A 72 2.94 -3.61 15.76
CA LEU A 72 1.91 -3.98 14.80
C LEU A 72 1.87 -5.50 14.59
N LEU A 73 3.03 -6.12 14.50
CA LEU A 73 3.17 -7.56 14.39
C LEU A 73 2.48 -8.28 15.55
N ILE A 74 2.74 -7.82 16.77
CA ILE A 74 2.15 -8.38 17.98
C ILE A 74 0.63 -8.15 18.03
N LEU A 75 0.19 -6.94 17.71
CA LEU A 75 -1.23 -6.59 17.72
C LEU A 75 -2.03 -7.41 16.70
N LEU A 76 -1.39 -7.80 15.60
CA LEU A 76 -2.06 -8.54 14.53
C LEU A 76 -1.95 -10.06 14.69
N ILE A 77 -1.37 -10.56 15.76
CA ILE A 77 -1.30 -12.01 16.02
C ILE A 77 -2.67 -12.68 15.94
N PRO A 78 -3.73 -12.19 16.63
CA PRO A 78 -5.05 -12.81 16.52
C PRO A 78 -5.62 -12.76 15.10
N PHE A 79 -5.44 -11.66 14.41
CA PHE A 79 -5.90 -11.50 13.02
C PHE A 79 -5.14 -12.44 12.08
N THR A 80 -3.82 -12.50 12.23
CA THR A 80 -2.98 -13.39 11.42
C THR A 80 -3.39 -14.85 11.62
N ARG A 81 -3.63 -15.25 12.86
CA ARG A 81 -4.08 -16.60 13.17
C ARG A 81 -5.44 -16.89 12.55
N PHE A 82 -6.32 -15.93 12.52
CA PHE A 82 -7.64 -16.07 11.89
C PHE A 82 -7.53 -16.26 10.38
N VAL A 83 -6.68 -15.47 9.72
CA VAL A 83 -6.54 -15.49 8.25
C VAL A 83 -5.76 -16.70 7.77
N VAL A 84 -4.62 -17.00 8.41
CA VAL A 84 -3.67 -18.02 7.94
C VAL A 84 -3.82 -19.34 8.69
N GLY A 85 -4.41 -19.32 9.88
CA GLY A 85 -4.54 -20.48 10.74
C GLY A 85 -3.42 -20.64 11.75
N LYS A 86 -2.35 -19.84 11.64
CA LYS A 86 -1.23 -19.83 12.59
C LYS A 86 -0.63 -18.44 12.67
N SER A 87 0.07 -18.14 13.75
CA SER A 87 0.62 -16.81 14.03
C SER A 87 2.13 -16.71 13.76
N TYR A 88 2.74 -17.74 13.22
CA TYR A 88 4.19 -17.78 12.97
C TYR A 88 4.48 -18.37 11.59
N GLY A 89 5.71 -18.19 11.14
CA GLY A 89 6.17 -18.71 9.86
C GLY A 89 6.15 -17.67 8.75
N THR A 90 6.68 -18.05 7.60
CA THR A 90 6.84 -17.16 6.44
C THR A 90 5.49 -16.64 5.92
N THR A 91 4.54 -17.54 5.72
CA THR A 91 3.21 -17.18 5.22
C THR A 91 2.46 -16.30 6.23
N ALA A 92 2.56 -16.62 7.52
CA ALA A 92 1.91 -15.83 8.57
C ALA A 92 2.47 -14.39 8.61
N THR A 93 3.78 -14.23 8.41
CA THR A 93 4.44 -12.93 8.42
C THR A 93 3.96 -12.02 7.28
N ILE A 94 3.49 -12.60 6.17
CA ILE A 94 2.96 -11.83 5.04
C ILE A 94 1.78 -10.94 5.46
N VAL A 95 0.94 -11.39 6.40
CA VAL A 95 -0.23 -10.64 6.85
C VAL A 95 0.14 -9.29 7.46
N PRO A 96 0.98 -9.23 8.52
CA PRO A 96 1.35 -7.92 9.08
C PRO A 96 2.22 -7.09 8.13
N LEU A 97 3.06 -7.71 7.30
CA LEU A 97 3.84 -7.01 6.30
C LEU A 97 2.93 -6.32 5.28
N THR A 98 1.89 -7.02 4.80
CA THR A 98 0.92 -6.46 3.87
C THR A 98 0.18 -5.28 4.49
N ILE A 99 -0.31 -5.46 5.72
CA ILE A 99 -1.04 -4.41 6.43
C ILE A 99 -0.17 -3.17 6.64
N ALA A 100 1.11 -3.36 6.97
CA ALA A 100 2.05 -2.26 7.12
C ALA A 100 2.37 -1.59 5.78
N ALA A 101 2.40 -2.36 4.69
CA ALA A 101 2.70 -1.85 3.35
C ALA A 101 1.57 -1.01 2.77
N ILE A 102 0.32 -1.35 3.06
CA ILE A 102 -0.86 -0.68 2.49
C ILE A 102 -0.81 0.85 2.71
N PRO A 103 -0.71 1.35 3.95
CA PRO A 103 -0.68 2.80 4.16
C PRO A 103 0.57 3.47 3.60
N PHE A 104 1.71 2.79 3.60
CA PHE A 104 2.93 3.31 3.00
C PHE A 104 2.73 3.50 1.49
N ILE A 105 2.21 2.48 0.81
CA ILE A 105 1.94 2.53 -0.63
C ILE A 105 0.88 3.59 -0.94
N ALA A 106 -0.19 3.65 -0.14
CA ALA A 106 -1.24 4.65 -0.31
C ALA A 106 -0.68 6.07 -0.24
N ARG A 107 0.19 6.34 0.72
CA ARG A 107 0.79 7.67 0.88
C ARG A 107 1.77 7.99 -0.24
N MET A 108 2.53 7.01 -0.72
CA MET A 108 3.43 7.17 -1.86
C MET A 108 2.65 7.46 -3.14
N VAL A 109 1.56 6.74 -3.39
CA VAL A 109 0.69 6.96 -4.55
C VAL A 109 0.09 8.36 -4.49
N GLU A 110 -0.43 8.77 -3.34
CA GLU A 110 -0.99 10.10 -3.13
C GLU A 110 0.04 11.19 -3.47
N SER A 111 1.25 11.06 -2.93
CA SER A 111 2.33 12.03 -3.17
C SER A 111 2.70 12.09 -4.64
N SER A 112 2.82 10.92 -5.28
CA SER A 112 3.19 10.85 -6.70
C SER A 112 2.13 11.47 -7.61
N ILE A 113 0.86 11.20 -7.34
CA ILE A 113 -0.23 11.76 -8.14
C ILE A 113 -0.32 13.28 -7.96
N LYS A 114 -0.09 13.76 -6.74
CA LYS A 114 -0.11 15.22 -6.46
C LYS A 114 0.99 15.99 -7.18
N GLU A 115 2.03 15.31 -7.67
CA GLU A 115 3.08 15.93 -8.47
C GLU A 115 2.64 16.22 -9.91
N VAL A 116 1.53 15.63 -10.37
CA VAL A 116 1.00 15.89 -11.71
C VAL A 116 0.54 17.34 -11.78
N ASP A 117 0.96 18.04 -12.84
CA ASP A 117 0.62 19.44 -13.05
C ASP A 117 -0.90 19.64 -13.13
N PRO A 118 -1.48 20.54 -12.32
CA PRO A 118 -2.91 20.83 -12.40
C PRO A 118 -3.38 21.24 -13.79
N GLY A 119 -2.50 21.85 -14.59
CA GLY A 119 -2.81 22.23 -15.97
C GLY A 119 -3.13 21.02 -16.86
N VAL A 120 -2.46 19.89 -16.64
CA VAL A 120 -2.74 18.65 -17.38
C VAL A 120 -4.16 18.17 -17.08
N ILE A 121 -4.56 18.23 -15.81
CA ILE A 121 -5.91 17.83 -15.39
C ILE A 121 -6.97 18.76 -15.96
N GLU A 122 -6.71 20.07 -15.93
CA GLU A 122 -7.62 21.07 -16.50
C GLU A 122 -7.79 20.87 -18.01
N ALA A 123 -6.69 20.60 -18.71
CA ALA A 123 -6.72 20.33 -20.14
C ALA A 123 -7.56 19.08 -20.44
N ALA A 124 -7.40 18.04 -19.68
CA ALA A 124 -8.18 16.80 -19.83
C ALA A 124 -9.68 17.05 -19.60
N ARG A 125 -10.02 17.85 -18.58
CA ARG A 125 -11.41 18.22 -18.31
C ARG A 125 -12.01 19.07 -19.43
N ALA A 126 -11.24 20.01 -19.95
CA ALA A 126 -11.67 20.86 -21.05
C ALA A 126 -11.97 20.04 -22.30
N MET A 127 -11.30 18.90 -22.47
CA MET A 127 -11.53 17.97 -23.57
C MET A 127 -12.70 17.02 -23.31
N GLY A 128 -13.43 17.18 -22.20
CA GLY A 128 -14.59 16.38 -21.87
C GLY A 128 -14.29 15.06 -21.15
N ALA A 129 -13.09 14.89 -20.61
CA ALA A 129 -12.73 13.66 -19.89
C ALA A 129 -13.48 13.54 -18.56
N SER A 130 -14.01 12.35 -18.29
CA SER A 130 -14.63 12.04 -17.00
C SER A 130 -13.57 11.88 -15.91
N ASN A 131 -13.98 11.94 -14.64
CA ASN A 131 -13.06 11.73 -13.52
C ASN A 131 -12.35 10.38 -13.61
N MET A 132 -13.07 9.33 -13.98
CA MET A 132 -12.50 7.99 -14.14
C MET A 132 -11.44 7.97 -15.25
N ARG A 133 -11.71 8.64 -16.37
CA ARG A 133 -10.75 8.72 -17.48
C ARG A 133 -9.51 9.51 -17.08
N ILE A 134 -9.66 10.58 -16.32
CA ILE A 134 -8.53 11.35 -15.81
C ILE A 134 -7.68 10.50 -14.89
N ILE A 135 -8.29 9.75 -13.97
CA ILE A 135 -7.58 8.87 -13.06
C ILE A 135 -6.79 7.82 -13.83
N VAL A 136 -7.44 7.11 -14.74
CA VAL A 136 -6.84 5.96 -15.43
C VAL A 136 -5.81 6.37 -16.48
N LYS A 137 -6.13 7.39 -17.28
CA LYS A 137 -5.31 7.75 -18.45
C LYS A 137 -4.36 8.92 -18.23
N VAL A 138 -4.58 9.72 -17.22
CA VAL A 138 -3.73 10.88 -16.94
C VAL A 138 -2.91 10.68 -15.68
N LEU A 139 -3.58 10.49 -14.55
CA LEU A 139 -2.89 10.42 -13.25
C LEU A 139 -2.04 9.18 -13.09
N LEU A 140 -2.53 8.02 -13.52
CA LEU A 140 -1.77 6.77 -13.38
C LEU A 140 -0.68 6.61 -14.44
N VAL A 141 -0.80 7.31 -15.57
CA VAL A 141 0.20 7.27 -16.64
C VAL A 141 1.33 8.27 -16.38
N GLU A 142 1.00 9.45 -15.89
CA GLU A 142 1.99 10.47 -15.54
C GLU A 142 2.68 10.11 -14.21
#